data_8555d3059e0a030f70e092b4bceae642
#
_entry.id   8555d3059e0a030f70e092b4bceae642
#
_cell.length_a   1.000
_cell.length_b   1.000
_cell.length_c   1.000
_cell.angle_alpha   90.00
_cell.angle_beta   90.00
_cell.angle_gamma   90.00
#
_symmetry.space_group_name_H-M   'P 1'
#
loop_
_entity.id
_entity.type
_entity.pdbx_description
1 polymer ?
#
loop_
_entity_poly.entity_id
_entity_poly.type
_entity_poly.pdbx_seq_one_letter_code
_entity_poly.pdbx_strand_id
1 'polypeptide(L)'
;MAEERKKVLCVEDNNVNMLLVSRIVEAEGHELIKAEDGYTALDILNGTIPDIILLDINLPGIDGLELARRFKSDDRLAPVPLIATTAQVLVGDRERCLEAGCDDYLPKPLDIRKLREVIRRYLKEEA
;
A
#
# COMPACT_ATOMS: atom_id res chain seq x y z
N MET A 1 -5.41 -15.13 -23.04
CA MET A 1 -6.18 -13.99 -22.54
C MET A 1 -5.30 -13.08 -21.70
N ALA A 2 -5.36 -11.80 -21.96
CA ALA A 2 -4.56 -10.86 -21.19
C ALA A 2 -5.07 -10.76 -19.77
N GLU A 3 -4.15 -10.74 -18.83
CA GLU A 3 -4.52 -10.51 -17.44
C GLU A 3 -5.00 -9.10 -17.26
N GLU A 4 -5.98 -8.94 -16.40
CA GLU A 4 -6.51 -7.62 -16.09
C GLU A 4 -5.48 -6.80 -15.35
N ARG A 5 -5.28 -5.56 -15.80
CA ARG A 5 -4.35 -4.65 -15.18
C ARG A 5 -5.00 -4.06 -13.93
N LYS A 6 -4.35 -4.24 -12.80
CA LYS A 6 -4.83 -3.73 -11.51
C LYS A 6 -4.18 -2.41 -11.16
N LYS A 7 -4.80 -1.67 -10.26
CA LYS A 7 -4.29 -0.39 -9.79
C LYS A 7 -3.70 -0.53 -8.40
N VAL A 8 -2.46 -0.13 -8.26
CA VAL A 8 -1.73 -0.15 -6.98
C VAL A 8 -1.52 1.29 -6.55
N LEU A 9 -2.09 1.68 -5.42
CA LEU A 9 -1.79 2.99 -4.83
C LEU A 9 -0.63 2.84 -3.86
N CYS A 10 0.42 3.62 -4.05
CA CYS A 10 1.55 3.62 -3.13
C CYS A 10 1.68 5.01 -2.50
N VAL A 11 1.58 5.06 -1.18
CA VAL A 11 1.72 6.29 -0.41
C VAL A 11 3.10 6.26 0.23
N GLU A 12 4.03 7.04 -0.30
CA GLU A 12 5.45 6.96 0.05
C GLU A 12 6.13 8.27 -0.31
N ASP A 13 6.85 8.87 0.63
CA ASP A 13 7.52 10.15 0.39
C ASP A 13 8.97 10.00 -0.11
N ASN A 14 9.55 8.82 0.01
CA ASN A 14 10.92 8.57 -0.43
C ASN A 14 10.96 8.18 -1.90
N ASN A 15 11.68 8.97 -2.71
CA ASN A 15 11.72 8.74 -4.15
C ASN A 15 12.36 7.42 -4.55
N VAL A 16 13.35 6.96 -3.79
CA VAL A 16 14.01 5.68 -4.09
C VAL A 16 13.06 4.53 -3.84
N ASN A 17 12.33 4.56 -2.72
CA ASN A 17 11.35 3.53 -2.42
C ASN A 17 10.22 3.54 -3.43
N MET A 18 9.76 4.73 -3.82
CA MET A 18 8.70 4.86 -4.83
C MET A 18 9.15 4.28 -6.18
N LEU A 19 10.40 4.54 -6.57
CA LEU A 19 10.94 4.00 -7.80
C LEU A 19 10.99 2.46 -7.77
N LEU A 20 11.43 1.92 -6.64
CA LEU A 20 11.48 0.46 -6.48
C LEU A 20 10.09 -0.16 -6.62
N VAL A 21 9.11 0.41 -5.93
CA VAL A 21 7.73 -0.07 -6.02
C VAL A 21 7.21 0.04 -7.46
N SER A 22 7.51 1.17 -8.12
CA SER A 22 7.10 1.40 -9.50
C SER A 22 7.59 0.29 -10.43
N ARG A 23 8.86 -0.06 -10.31
CA ARG A 23 9.45 -1.08 -11.17
C ARG A 23 8.84 -2.44 -10.95
N ILE A 24 8.57 -2.80 -9.69
CA ILE A 24 7.97 -4.10 -9.38
C ILE A 24 6.52 -4.14 -9.86
N VAL A 25 5.76 -3.09 -9.61
CA VAL A 25 4.35 -3.03 -10.01
C VAL A 25 4.22 -3.13 -11.53
N GLU A 26 5.06 -2.38 -12.25
CA GLU A 26 5.03 -2.40 -13.72
C GLU A 26 5.47 -3.74 -14.27
N ALA A 27 6.48 -4.36 -13.65
CA ALA A 27 6.95 -5.67 -14.07
C ALA A 27 5.87 -6.73 -13.89
N GLU A 28 4.98 -6.55 -12.91
CA GLU A 28 3.87 -7.48 -12.70
C GLU A 28 2.64 -7.15 -13.57
N GLY A 29 2.75 -6.13 -14.42
CA GLY A 29 1.69 -5.80 -15.37
C GLY A 29 0.59 -4.92 -14.81
N HIS A 30 0.86 -4.23 -13.71
CA HIS A 30 -0.14 -3.38 -13.06
C HIS A 30 0.21 -1.91 -13.19
N GLU A 31 -0.76 -1.06 -12.89
CA GLU A 31 -0.59 0.39 -12.91
C GLU A 31 -0.30 0.90 -11.52
N LEU A 32 0.72 1.76 -11.40
CA LEU A 32 1.04 2.41 -10.12
C LEU A 32 0.45 3.80 -10.08
N ILE A 33 -0.27 4.10 -9.00
CA ILE A 33 -0.74 5.45 -8.67
C ILE A 33 0.10 5.93 -7.50
N LYS A 34 0.75 7.07 -7.67
CA LYS A 34 1.71 7.59 -6.69
C LYS A 34 1.09 8.67 -5.82
N ALA A 35 1.31 8.59 -4.53
CA ALA A 35 0.94 9.65 -3.60
C ALA A 35 2.13 9.90 -2.68
N GLU A 36 2.62 11.14 -2.63
CA GLU A 36 3.79 11.48 -1.82
C GLU A 36 3.46 11.69 -0.36
N ASP A 37 2.20 11.92 -0.05
CA ASP A 37 1.75 12.16 1.33
C ASP A 37 0.31 11.70 1.50
N GLY A 38 -0.16 11.77 2.74
CA GLY A 38 -1.50 11.30 3.08
C GLY A 38 -2.61 12.15 2.48
N TYR A 39 -2.40 13.45 2.37
CA TYR A 39 -3.41 14.35 1.80
C TYR A 39 -3.62 14.06 0.31
N THR A 40 -2.53 13.85 -0.42
CA THR A 40 -2.59 13.47 -1.82
C THR A 40 -3.32 12.14 -1.99
N ALA A 41 -3.03 11.18 -1.11
CA ALA A 41 -3.70 9.88 -1.14
C ALA A 41 -5.21 10.04 -0.94
N LEU A 42 -5.62 10.85 0.03
CA LEU A 42 -7.05 11.09 0.28
C LEU A 42 -7.73 11.72 -0.93
N ASP A 43 -7.07 12.67 -1.59
CA ASP A 43 -7.58 13.29 -2.81
C ASP A 43 -7.79 12.26 -3.92
N ILE A 44 -6.80 11.43 -4.14
CA ILE A 44 -6.87 10.38 -5.16
C ILE A 44 -8.04 9.44 -4.87
N LEU A 45 -8.21 9.07 -3.62
CA LEU A 45 -9.23 8.11 -3.22
C LEU A 45 -10.65 8.66 -3.27
N ASN A 46 -10.80 9.97 -3.45
CA ASN A 46 -12.12 10.56 -3.70
C ASN A 46 -12.69 10.13 -5.03
N GLY A 47 -11.83 9.86 -6.01
CA GLY A 47 -12.29 9.52 -7.37
C GLY A 47 -11.82 8.18 -7.89
N THR A 48 -10.96 7.48 -7.15
CA THR A 48 -10.35 6.24 -7.63
C THR A 48 -10.32 5.22 -6.51
N ILE A 49 -10.78 4.00 -6.79
CA ILE A 49 -10.67 2.89 -5.85
C ILE A 49 -9.57 1.97 -6.37
N PRO A 50 -8.42 1.90 -5.70
CA PRO A 50 -7.36 1.00 -6.13
C PRO A 50 -7.67 -0.45 -5.75
N ASP A 51 -6.89 -1.36 -6.28
CA ASP A 51 -7.04 -2.78 -5.97
C ASP A 51 -6.19 -3.20 -4.78
N ILE A 52 -5.18 -2.41 -4.44
CA ILE A 52 -4.34 -2.60 -3.26
C ILE A 52 -3.72 -1.25 -2.88
N ILE A 53 -3.49 -1.05 -1.61
CA ILE A 53 -2.82 0.16 -1.10
C ILE A 53 -1.56 -0.25 -0.35
N LEU A 54 -0.43 0.33 -0.75
CA LEU A 54 0.83 0.21 -0.02
C LEU A 54 1.02 1.53 0.72
N LEU A 55 1.04 1.50 2.04
CA LEU A 55 1.04 2.69 2.87
C LEU A 55 2.25 2.75 3.79
N ASP A 56 3.10 3.74 3.60
CA ASP A 56 4.20 4.01 4.53
C ASP A 56 3.61 4.64 5.79
N ILE A 57 3.77 3.98 6.94
CA ILE A 57 3.21 4.49 8.19
C ILE A 57 4.09 5.57 8.83
N ASN A 58 5.26 5.82 8.30
CA ASN A 58 6.20 6.83 8.83
C ASN A 58 6.20 8.12 8.01
N LEU A 59 5.08 8.44 7.39
CA LEU A 59 4.95 9.65 6.58
C LEU A 59 4.92 10.91 7.46
N PRO A 60 5.47 12.03 6.95
CA PRO A 60 5.26 13.31 7.62
C PRO A 60 3.82 13.78 7.45
N GLY A 61 3.33 14.58 8.36
CA GLY A 61 1.98 15.11 8.30
C GLY A 61 0.98 14.20 8.97
N ILE A 62 0.10 13.58 8.19
CA ILE A 62 -0.89 12.66 8.75
C ILE A 62 -0.20 11.37 9.17
N ASP A 63 -0.45 10.94 10.40
CA ASP A 63 0.04 9.68 10.92
C ASP A 63 -0.48 8.54 10.02
N GLY A 64 0.43 7.66 9.60
CA GLY A 64 0.07 6.54 8.72
C GLY A 64 -0.93 5.58 9.33
N LEU A 65 -0.87 5.37 10.65
CA LEU A 65 -1.86 4.51 11.31
C LEU A 65 -3.25 5.15 11.32
N GLU A 66 -3.29 6.48 11.46
CA GLU A 66 -4.54 7.22 11.37
C GLU A 66 -5.13 7.12 9.95
N LEU A 67 -4.27 7.24 8.94
CA LEU A 67 -4.70 7.04 7.55
C LEU A 67 -5.26 5.65 7.34
N ALA A 68 -4.61 4.63 7.89
CA ALA A 68 -5.08 3.25 7.78
C ALA A 68 -6.48 3.12 8.35
N ARG A 69 -6.71 3.70 9.52
CA ARG A 69 -8.03 3.67 10.14
C ARG A 69 -9.07 4.37 9.27
N ARG A 70 -8.72 5.51 8.69
CA ARG A 70 -9.63 6.26 7.79
C ARG A 70 -10.00 5.42 6.58
N PHE A 71 -9.00 4.77 5.96
CA PHE A 71 -9.25 3.93 4.80
C PHE A 71 -10.19 2.79 5.14
N LYS A 72 -9.95 2.14 6.27
CA LYS A 72 -10.78 0.99 6.66
C LYS A 72 -12.15 1.38 7.21
N SER A 73 -12.34 2.65 7.57
CA SER A 73 -13.63 3.16 7.99
C SER A 73 -14.52 3.56 6.81
N ASP A 74 -13.94 3.70 5.64
CA ASP A 74 -14.67 4.06 4.42
C ASP A 74 -15.15 2.77 3.75
N ASP A 75 -16.47 2.63 3.63
CA ASP A 75 -17.07 1.41 3.06
C ASP A 75 -16.55 1.07 1.67
N ARG A 76 -16.19 2.08 0.89
CA ARG A 76 -15.66 1.86 -0.46
C ARG A 76 -14.26 1.25 -0.41
N LEU A 77 -13.48 1.60 0.62
CA LEU A 77 -12.08 1.20 0.74
C LEU A 77 -11.88 0.02 1.68
N ALA A 78 -12.83 -0.27 2.54
CA ALA A 78 -12.69 -1.35 3.52
C ALA A 78 -12.32 -2.69 2.89
N PRO A 79 -12.85 -3.08 1.72
CA PRO A 79 -12.46 -4.35 1.09
C PRO A 79 -11.09 -4.33 0.42
N VAL A 80 -10.48 -3.15 0.23
CA VAL A 80 -9.21 -3.04 -0.48
C VAL A 80 -8.07 -3.49 0.43
N PRO A 81 -7.23 -4.44 0.00
CA PRO A 81 -6.08 -4.84 0.81
C PRO A 81 -5.18 -3.65 1.12
N LEU A 82 -4.79 -3.52 2.38
CA LEU A 82 -3.96 -2.43 2.86
C LEU A 82 -2.69 -3.01 3.48
N ILE A 83 -1.56 -2.68 2.88
CA ILE A 83 -0.27 -3.22 3.28
C ILE A 83 0.58 -2.08 3.85
N ALA A 84 0.92 -2.17 5.13
CA ALA A 84 1.76 -1.15 5.76
C ALA A 84 3.23 -1.41 5.44
N THR A 85 3.97 -0.34 5.16
CA THR A 85 5.44 -0.42 5.10
C THR A 85 5.99 0.45 6.21
N THR A 86 7.07 0.02 6.86
CA THR A 86 7.63 0.74 8.00
C THR A 86 9.12 0.52 8.12
N ALA A 87 9.84 1.60 8.47
CA ALA A 87 11.27 1.54 8.74
C ALA A 87 11.54 1.07 10.16
N GLN A 88 10.54 1.10 11.04
CA GLN A 88 10.70 0.73 12.44
C GLN A 88 10.20 -0.69 12.66
N VAL A 89 11.08 -1.55 13.17
CA VAL A 89 10.75 -2.93 13.45
C VAL A 89 10.82 -3.12 14.97
N LEU A 90 10.03 -2.33 15.68
CA LEU A 90 9.93 -2.46 17.12
C LEU A 90 8.91 -3.53 17.48
N VAL A 91 9.08 -4.10 18.66
CA VAL A 91 8.12 -5.06 19.19
C VAL A 91 6.75 -4.36 19.29
N GLY A 92 5.74 -4.97 18.70
CA GLY A 92 4.40 -4.41 18.73
C GLY A 92 4.00 -3.58 17.52
N ASP A 93 4.94 -3.24 16.62
CA ASP A 93 4.61 -2.45 15.42
C ASP A 93 3.67 -3.19 14.49
N ARG A 94 3.91 -4.48 14.33
CA ARG A 94 3.05 -5.30 13.49
C ARG A 94 1.63 -5.32 14.04
N GLU A 95 1.51 -5.49 15.35
CA GLU A 95 0.22 -5.53 16.03
C GLU A 95 -0.51 -4.20 15.89
N ARG A 96 0.20 -3.09 15.98
CA ARG A 96 -0.41 -1.77 15.82
C ARG A 96 -0.93 -1.56 14.40
N CYS A 97 -0.19 -2.03 13.41
CA CYS A 97 -0.63 -1.96 12.02
C CYS A 97 -1.90 -2.79 11.81
N LEU A 98 -1.91 -4.00 12.35
CA LEU A 98 -3.07 -4.87 12.21
C LEU A 98 -4.30 -4.30 12.94
N GLU A 99 -4.09 -3.72 14.11
CA GLU A 99 -5.18 -3.08 14.86
C GLU A 99 -5.75 -1.87 14.12
N ALA A 100 -4.92 -1.18 13.35
CA ALA A 100 -5.38 -0.05 12.55
C ALA A 100 -6.12 -0.49 11.28
N GLY A 101 -6.15 -1.79 11.01
CA GLY A 101 -6.88 -2.36 9.89
C GLY A 101 -6.02 -2.80 8.72
N CYS A 102 -4.69 -2.76 8.86
CA CYS A 102 -3.81 -3.23 7.81
C CYS A 102 -3.92 -4.75 7.66
N ASP A 103 -3.90 -5.22 6.43
CA ASP A 103 -4.02 -6.64 6.14
C ASP A 103 -2.67 -7.36 6.18
N ASP A 104 -1.60 -6.61 5.96
CA ASP A 104 -0.25 -7.17 5.97
C ASP A 104 0.75 -6.05 6.23
N TYR A 105 2.02 -6.39 6.26
CA TYR A 105 3.06 -5.52 6.76
C TYR A 105 4.38 -5.88 6.07
N LEU A 106 5.12 -4.88 5.62
CA LEU A 106 6.43 -5.05 5.00
C LEU A 106 7.45 -4.16 5.69
N PRO A 107 8.51 -4.72 6.27
CA PRO A 107 9.56 -3.88 6.85
C PRO A 107 10.42 -3.23 5.79
N LYS A 108 10.98 -2.08 6.09
CA LYS A 108 12.00 -1.43 5.25
C LYS A 108 13.38 -1.81 5.78
N PRO A 109 14.37 -1.89 4.91
CA PRO A 109 14.31 -1.62 3.48
C PRO A 109 13.48 -2.68 2.75
N LEU A 110 12.77 -2.24 1.72
CA LEU A 110 11.85 -3.12 1.01
C LEU A 110 12.62 -4.23 0.29
N ASP A 111 12.19 -5.46 0.52
CA ASP A 111 12.74 -6.63 -0.12
C ASP A 111 11.93 -6.91 -1.40
N ILE A 112 12.62 -6.94 -2.53
CA ILE A 112 11.98 -7.12 -3.83
C ILE A 112 11.13 -8.40 -3.87
N ARG A 113 11.63 -9.48 -3.31
CA ARG A 113 10.91 -10.75 -3.30
C ARG A 113 9.63 -10.66 -2.49
N LYS A 114 9.72 -10.08 -1.29
CA LYS A 114 8.56 -9.95 -0.42
C LYS A 114 7.52 -9.02 -1.01
N LEU A 115 7.95 -7.92 -1.61
CA LEU A 115 7.04 -6.99 -2.25
C LEU A 115 6.31 -7.65 -3.40
N ARG A 116 7.04 -8.39 -4.24
CA ARG A 116 6.43 -9.11 -5.36
C ARG A 116 5.45 -10.16 -4.87
N GLU A 117 5.81 -10.88 -3.82
CA GLU A 117 4.92 -11.88 -3.21
C GLU A 117 3.62 -11.27 -2.74
N VAL A 118 3.70 -10.13 -2.06
CA VAL A 118 2.53 -9.45 -1.54
C VAL A 118 1.63 -9.00 -2.69
N ILE A 119 2.22 -8.39 -3.71
CA ILE A 119 1.46 -7.94 -4.87
C ILE A 119 0.75 -9.12 -5.52
N ARG A 120 1.44 -10.21 -5.74
CA ARG A 120 0.86 -11.39 -6.35
C ARG A 120 -0.23 -12.00 -5.49
N ARG A 121 -0.01 -12.06 -4.18
CA ARG A 121 -0.97 -12.66 -3.27
C ARG A 121 -2.30 -11.92 -3.26
N TYR A 122 -2.24 -10.60 -3.22
CA TYR A 122 -3.45 -9.78 -3.05
C TYR A 122 -4.11 -9.39 -4.37
N LEU A 123 -3.36 -9.44 -5.48
CA LEU A 123 -3.89 -9.07 -6.79
C LEU A 123 -4.12 -10.27 -7.69
N LYS A 124 -3.78 -11.47 -7.23
CA LYS A 124 -3.96 -12.67 -8.01
C LYS A 124 -5.44 -12.94 -8.21
N GLU A 125 -5.84 -13.14 -9.46
CA GLU A 125 -7.20 -13.51 -9.74
C GLU A 125 -7.43 -14.96 -9.43
N GLU A 126 -8.56 -15.24 -8.79
CA GLU A 126 -8.97 -16.60 -8.60
C GLU A 126 -9.46 -17.16 -9.92
N ALA A 127 -8.86 -18.24 -10.34
CA ALA A 127 -9.25 -18.86 -11.58
C ALA A 127 -10.61 -19.55 -11.46
#